data_215d4008af7baf7ba3f9a667c66d4b61
#
_entry.id   215d4008af7baf7ba3f9a667c66d4b61
#
_cell.length_a   1.000
_cell.length_b   1.000
_cell.length_c   1.000
_cell.angle_alpha   90.00
_cell.angle_beta   90.00
_cell.angle_gamma   90.00
#
_symmetry.space_group_name_H-M   'P 1'
#
loop_
_entity.id
_entity.type
_entity.pdbx_description
1 polymer ?
#
loop_
_entity_poly.entity_id
_entity_poly.type
_entity_poly.pdbx_seq_one_letter_code
_entity_poly.pdbx_strand_id
1 'polypeptide(L)'
;MGIRSFYHFLKASKADRRVNRRIVLGNESADLDSVVSALMMAYYQHLTDPLAPIPLPVVNIPRQELRLRTDILFLTKWLNIDLTKLTFVDEIDLFNPANSQTFSLTLVDHNQLAPHQAHLNNHVTAIIDHHIETGRYDETVKKTIQPVGSTATLIGYLFIQNHPETLGRNLARFLLAPILVDTRLLKDPVKTTPLDQKTAKWLQTKAELNVTVFYDLLQGKKSMLSHLTAKEILKKDFKAWRWAGQTGGISSTPQLLETLLKTKPGILEAAHQLASEHQFDFYIIMGSGGTPQPRRDLIIWCPGKQLIEQLVRHLQKSTIGIKKALFLHHKTSISSHFHHFHQENPLFSRKKMTTELHSCFGAD
;
A
#
# COMPACT_ATOMS: atom_id res chain seq x y z
N MET A 1 22.10 -17.32 -12.35
CA MET A 1 22.44 -16.04 -11.69
C MET A 1 21.30 -15.54 -10.80
N GLY A 2 20.27 -15.00 -11.25
CA GLY A 2 19.00 -14.66 -10.58
C GLY A 2 19.07 -14.30 -9.08
N ILE A 3 18.38 -15.09 -8.23
CA ILE A 3 18.12 -14.75 -6.82
C ILE A 3 19.40 -14.64 -5.95
N ARG A 4 20.47 -15.40 -6.23
CA ARG A 4 21.73 -15.31 -5.47
C ARG A 4 22.42 -13.96 -5.69
N SER A 5 22.50 -13.48 -6.95
CA SER A 5 23.09 -12.18 -7.27
C SER A 5 22.28 -11.05 -6.65
N PHE A 6 20.94 -11.15 -6.68
CA PHE A 6 20.05 -10.21 -6.01
C PHE A 6 20.26 -10.19 -4.48
N TYR A 7 20.46 -11.36 -3.86
CA TYR A 7 20.77 -11.45 -2.44
C TYR A 7 22.11 -10.78 -2.10
N HIS A 8 23.15 -11.02 -2.90
CA HIS A 8 24.46 -10.35 -2.72
C HIS A 8 24.32 -8.84 -2.88
N PHE A 9 23.55 -8.38 -3.86
CA PHE A 9 23.24 -6.96 -4.04
C PHE A 9 22.58 -6.38 -2.79
N LEU A 10 21.52 -6.96 -2.24
CA LEU A 10 20.85 -6.47 -1.04
C LEU A 10 21.79 -6.36 0.16
N LYS A 11 22.65 -7.38 0.35
CA LYS A 11 23.66 -7.39 1.41
C LYS A 11 24.68 -6.24 1.23
N ALA A 12 25.21 -6.08 0.03
CA ALA A 12 26.19 -5.07 -0.31
C ALA A 12 25.59 -3.65 -0.22
N SER A 13 24.38 -3.46 -0.71
CA SER A 13 23.63 -2.21 -0.65
C SER A 13 23.41 -1.71 0.78
N LYS A 14 23.00 -2.62 1.69
CA LYS A 14 22.81 -2.29 3.11
C LYS A 14 24.13 -1.99 3.81
N ALA A 15 25.23 -2.58 3.40
CA ALA A 15 26.55 -2.38 3.97
C ALA A 15 27.32 -1.18 3.39
N ASP A 16 26.91 -0.67 2.23
CA ASP A 16 27.59 0.46 1.57
C ASP A 16 27.48 1.73 2.43
N ARG A 17 28.61 2.40 2.65
CA ARG A 17 28.74 3.63 3.43
C ARG A 17 29.34 4.78 2.60
N ARG A 18 29.41 4.60 1.26
CA ARG A 18 29.93 5.66 0.38
C ARG A 18 29.09 6.93 0.47
N VAL A 19 29.73 8.08 0.31
CA VAL A 19 29.04 9.36 0.17
C VAL A 19 28.23 9.41 -1.14
N ASN A 20 27.31 10.34 -1.27
CA ASN A 20 26.42 10.48 -2.44
C ASN A 20 25.59 9.22 -2.70
N ARG A 21 24.94 8.70 -1.66
CA ARG A 21 24.12 7.50 -1.74
C ARG A 21 23.01 7.67 -2.77
N ARG A 22 22.74 6.59 -3.48
CA ARG A 22 21.58 6.46 -4.35
C ARG A 22 20.49 5.71 -3.58
N ILE A 23 19.34 6.33 -3.36
CA ILE A 23 18.24 5.73 -2.60
C ILE A 23 17.07 5.50 -3.55
N VAL A 24 16.44 4.34 -3.47
CA VAL A 24 15.20 4.03 -4.18
C VAL A 24 14.10 3.83 -3.14
N LEU A 25 13.15 4.75 -3.11
CA LEU A 25 12.09 4.83 -2.10
C LEU A 25 10.75 4.43 -2.69
N GLY A 26 10.10 3.44 -2.10
CA GLY A 26 8.71 3.09 -2.38
C GLY A 26 7.72 4.08 -1.76
N ASN A 27 6.43 3.95 -2.07
CA ASN A 27 5.39 4.77 -1.47
C ASN A 27 5.14 4.42 0.01
N GLU A 28 4.48 5.31 0.75
CA GLU A 28 4.20 5.13 2.18
C GLU A 28 3.16 4.04 2.51
N SER A 29 2.42 3.52 1.53
CA SER A 29 1.54 2.38 1.77
C SER A 29 2.34 1.09 1.90
N ALA A 30 3.54 1.05 1.32
CA ALA A 30 4.44 -0.10 1.26
C ALA A 30 3.67 -1.39 0.95
N ASP A 31 2.80 -1.33 -0.05
CA ASP A 31 2.10 -2.50 -0.56
C ASP A 31 3.01 -3.37 -1.44
N LEU A 32 2.46 -4.42 -2.03
CA LEU A 32 3.26 -5.39 -2.76
C LEU A 32 3.95 -4.75 -3.97
N ASP A 33 3.26 -3.84 -4.71
CA ASP A 33 3.85 -3.15 -5.85
C ASP A 33 4.99 -2.23 -5.43
N SER A 34 4.74 -1.39 -4.43
CA SER A 34 5.74 -0.47 -3.92
C SER A 34 7.03 -1.15 -3.45
N VAL A 35 6.91 -2.22 -2.64
CA VAL A 35 8.08 -2.90 -2.07
C VAL A 35 8.85 -3.66 -3.15
N VAL A 36 8.16 -4.43 -4.01
CA VAL A 36 8.82 -5.17 -5.09
C VAL A 36 9.49 -4.21 -6.06
N SER A 37 8.80 -3.14 -6.43
CA SER A 37 9.29 -2.12 -7.36
C SER A 37 10.52 -1.40 -6.82
N ALA A 38 10.54 -1.01 -5.55
CA ALA A 38 11.71 -0.36 -4.94
C ALA A 38 12.94 -1.30 -4.94
N LEU A 39 12.76 -2.56 -4.55
CA LEU A 39 13.82 -3.55 -4.51
C LEU A 39 14.38 -3.86 -5.91
N MET A 40 13.49 -4.06 -6.87
CA MET A 40 13.88 -4.43 -8.23
C MET A 40 14.43 -3.24 -9.02
N MET A 41 13.94 -2.03 -8.81
CA MET A 41 14.49 -0.83 -9.43
C MET A 41 15.90 -0.53 -8.94
N ALA A 42 16.16 -0.66 -7.64
CA ALA A 42 17.49 -0.52 -7.09
C ALA A 42 18.46 -1.56 -7.68
N TYR A 43 18.01 -2.80 -7.83
CA TYR A 43 18.79 -3.85 -8.48
C TYR A 43 19.06 -3.55 -9.96
N TYR A 44 18.06 -3.08 -10.69
CA TYR A 44 18.21 -2.64 -12.08
C TYR A 44 19.27 -1.53 -12.22
N GLN A 45 19.19 -0.50 -11.38
CA GLN A 45 20.18 0.60 -11.38
C GLN A 45 21.61 0.10 -11.08
N HIS A 46 21.76 -0.87 -10.19
CA HIS A 46 23.06 -1.49 -9.88
C HIS A 46 23.65 -2.23 -11.08
N LEU A 47 22.81 -2.95 -11.83
CA LEU A 47 23.25 -3.68 -13.03
C LEU A 47 23.61 -2.73 -14.19
N THR A 48 22.83 -1.66 -14.33
CA THR A 48 23.01 -0.68 -15.43
C THR A 48 24.23 0.22 -15.22
N ASP A 49 24.55 0.53 -13.95
CA ASP A 49 25.66 1.40 -13.59
C ASP A 49 26.45 0.82 -12.40
N PRO A 50 27.27 -0.19 -12.66
CA PRO A 50 27.97 -0.93 -11.61
C PRO A 50 29.13 -0.15 -10.96
N LEU A 51 29.58 0.95 -11.56
CA LEU A 51 30.66 1.78 -11.03
C LEU A 51 30.15 2.84 -10.05
N ALA A 52 28.87 3.21 -10.14
CA ALA A 52 28.26 4.16 -9.22
C ALA A 52 28.10 3.57 -7.80
N PRO A 53 27.81 4.40 -6.78
CA PRO A 53 27.40 3.91 -5.45
C PRO A 53 26.25 2.92 -5.55
N ILE A 54 26.31 1.84 -4.75
CA ILE A 54 25.29 0.78 -4.80
C ILE A 54 23.94 1.37 -4.34
N PRO A 55 22.88 1.28 -5.17
CA PRO A 55 21.57 1.84 -4.79
C PRO A 55 20.99 1.13 -3.57
N LEU A 56 20.45 1.91 -2.63
CA LEU A 56 19.79 1.41 -1.43
C LEU A 56 18.28 1.39 -1.62
N PRO A 57 17.65 0.22 -1.77
CA PRO A 57 16.19 0.13 -1.74
C PRO A 57 15.67 0.35 -0.32
N VAL A 58 14.63 1.16 -0.18
CA VAL A 58 14.03 1.51 1.09
C VAL A 58 12.55 1.19 1.08
N VAL A 59 12.13 0.37 2.03
CA VAL A 59 10.72 0.12 2.34
C VAL A 59 10.20 1.28 3.17
N ASN A 60 9.23 2.03 2.67
CA ASN A 60 8.78 3.31 3.23
C ASN A 60 7.79 3.18 4.39
N ILE A 61 8.03 2.26 5.29
CA ILE A 61 7.35 2.09 6.57
C ILE A 61 8.36 1.72 7.65
N PRO A 62 8.07 1.92 8.94
CA PRO A 62 8.85 1.37 10.04
C PRO A 62 8.94 -0.17 9.93
N ARG A 63 10.11 -0.73 10.25
CA ARG A 63 10.35 -2.20 10.17
C ARG A 63 9.28 -3.02 10.87
N GLN A 64 8.86 -2.60 12.04
CA GLN A 64 7.85 -3.30 12.84
C GLN A 64 6.47 -3.39 12.15
N GLU A 65 6.18 -2.51 11.17
CA GLU A 65 4.92 -2.51 10.42
C GLU A 65 4.91 -3.49 9.24
N LEU A 66 6.06 -4.05 8.86
CA LEU A 66 6.13 -5.05 7.80
C LEU A 66 5.22 -6.26 8.10
N ARG A 67 5.00 -6.59 9.36
CA ARG A 67 4.09 -7.69 9.75
C ARG A 67 2.63 -7.48 9.31
N LEU A 68 2.25 -6.23 9.00
CA LEU A 68 0.93 -5.90 8.46
C LEU A 68 0.81 -6.25 6.96
N ARG A 69 1.94 -6.47 6.29
CA ARG A 69 2.05 -6.77 4.85
C ARG A 69 2.24 -8.26 4.64
N THR A 70 1.18 -9.02 4.90
CA THR A 70 1.20 -10.49 4.97
C THR A 70 1.47 -11.18 3.64
N ASP A 71 1.09 -10.55 2.54
CA ASP A 71 1.42 -10.94 1.17
C ASP A 71 2.92 -10.79 0.88
N ILE A 72 3.54 -9.69 1.32
CA ILE A 72 4.99 -9.46 1.20
C ILE A 72 5.76 -10.47 2.04
N LEU A 73 5.36 -10.70 3.30
CA LEU A 73 5.97 -11.71 4.17
C LEU A 73 5.88 -13.11 3.55
N PHE A 74 4.74 -13.45 2.96
CA PHE A 74 4.56 -14.72 2.27
C PHE A 74 5.49 -14.81 1.05
N LEU A 75 5.47 -13.81 0.18
CA LEU A 75 6.24 -13.81 -1.06
C LEU A 75 7.75 -13.86 -0.79
N THR A 76 8.26 -13.06 0.13
CA THR A 76 9.68 -13.02 0.48
C THR A 76 10.13 -14.34 1.09
N LYS A 77 9.33 -14.92 2.01
CA LYS A 77 9.61 -16.26 2.57
C LYS A 77 9.62 -17.33 1.51
N TRP A 78 8.64 -17.33 0.61
CA TRP A 78 8.53 -18.34 -0.46
C TRP A 78 9.69 -18.27 -1.47
N LEU A 79 10.21 -17.06 -1.74
CA LEU A 79 11.33 -16.84 -2.63
C LEU A 79 12.70 -16.88 -1.92
N ASN A 80 12.73 -17.18 -0.62
CA ASN A 80 13.93 -17.15 0.24
C ASN A 80 14.65 -15.78 0.22
N ILE A 81 13.91 -14.68 0.19
CA ILE A 81 14.45 -13.33 0.36
C ILE A 81 14.57 -13.05 1.85
N ASP A 82 15.78 -12.82 2.33
CA ASP A 82 16.08 -12.54 3.73
C ASP A 82 15.66 -11.13 4.12
N LEU A 83 14.60 -11.03 4.92
CA LEU A 83 14.06 -9.75 5.41
C LEU A 83 15.05 -8.92 6.24
N THR A 84 16.10 -9.55 6.81
CA THR A 84 17.13 -8.83 7.56
C THR A 84 18.00 -7.96 6.66
N LYS A 85 18.02 -8.24 5.35
CA LYS A 85 18.77 -7.46 4.34
C LYS A 85 17.98 -6.28 3.79
N LEU A 86 16.67 -6.23 4.04
CA LEU A 86 15.88 -5.06 3.67
C LEU A 86 16.22 -3.88 4.58
N THR A 87 16.08 -2.68 4.05
CA THR A 87 16.23 -1.42 4.79
C THR A 87 14.88 -0.71 4.86
N PHE A 88 14.55 -0.18 6.02
CA PHE A 88 13.29 0.49 6.28
C PHE A 88 13.51 1.98 6.55
N VAL A 89 12.47 2.78 6.40
CA VAL A 89 12.58 4.23 6.53
C VAL A 89 13.07 4.67 7.91
N ASP A 90 12.71 3.95 8.96
CA ASP A 90 13.14 4.20 10.35
C ASP A 90 14.59 3.75 10.66
N GLU A 91 15.27 3.12 9.70
CA GLU A 91 16.67 2.70 9.83
C GLU A 91 17.65 3.65 9.11
N ILE A 92 17.16 4.75 8.53
CA ILE A 92 17.96 5.65 7.71
C ILE A 92 18.06 7.04 8.33
N ASP A 93 19.22 7.37 8.84
CA ASP A 93 19.53 8.70 9.37
C ASP A 93 19.58 9.80 8.29
N LEU A 94 19.82 9.43 7.02
CA LEU A 94 19.82 10.37 5.89
C LEU A 94 18.51 11.14 5.71
N PHE A 95 17.40 10.60 6.21
CA PHE A 95 16.09 11.26 6.17
C PHE A 95 15.85 12.20 7.36
N ASN A 96 16.78 12.28 8.28
CA ASN A 96 16.76 13.28 9.33
C ASN A 96 17.07 14.66 8.72
N PRO A 97 16.19 15.67 8.86
CA PRO A 97 16.43 17.02 8.33
C PRO A 97 17.72 17.69 8.82
N ALA A 98 18.25 17.25 9.97
CA ALA A 98 19.54 17.74 10.49
C ALA A 98 20.76 17.13 9.78
N ASN A 99 20.58 16.09 8.95
CA ASN A 99 21.66 15.44 8.23
C ASN A 99 22.00 16.23 6.95
N SER A 100 23.23 16.73 6.85
CA SER A 100 23.71 17.51 5.70
C SER A 100 24.31 16.66 4.57
N GLN A 101 24.26 15.32 4.66
CA GLN A 101 24.81 14.46 3.61
C GLN A 101 23.99 14.54 2.33
N THR A 102 24.68 14.59 1.19
CA THR A 102 24.04 14.55 -0.11
C THR A 102 23.71 13.13 -0.52
N PHE A 103 22.54 12.95 -1.11
CA PHE A 103 22.09 11.69 -1.72
C PHE A 103 21.14 11.97 -2.88
N SER A 104 20.97 11.02 -3.78
CA SER A 104 19.96 11.09 -4.83
C SER A 104 18.80 10.15 -4.50
N LEU A 105 17.57 10.59 -4.77
CA LEU A 105 16.35 9.85 -4.48
C LEU A 105 15.62 9.51 -5.77
N THR A 106 15.37 8.22 -5.98
CA THR A 106 14.45 7.70 -7.00
C THR A 106 13.14 7.33 -6.33
N LEU A 107 12.05 7.96 -6.71
CA LEU A 107 10.70 7.60 -6.26
C LEU A 107 10.15 6.46 -7.12
N VAL A 108 9.51 5.49 -6.48
CA VAL A 108 8.92 4.34 -7.16
C VAL A 108 7.50 4.11 -6.64
N ASP A 109 6.54 3.96 -7.56
CA ASP A 109 5.12 3.76 -7.26
C ASP A 109 4.47 4.97 -6.56
N HIS A 110 5.06 6.14 -6.72
CA HIS A 110 4.50 7.44 -6.38
C HIS A 110 5.31 8.55 -7.07
N ASN A 111 4.68 9.69 -7.32
CA ASN A 111 5.31 10.86 -7.95
C ASN A 111 5.18 12.13 -7.09
N GLN A 112 4.90 11.95 -5.81
CA GLN A 112 4.89 13.01 -4.80
C GLN A 112 5.20 12.39 -3.44
N LEU A 113 6.13 13.00 -2.71
CA LEU A 113 6.45 12.61 -1.34
C LEU A 113 5.32 12.97 -0.38
N ALA A 114 5.15 12.18 0.67
CA ALA A 114 4.23 12.48 1.75
C ALA A 114 4.60 13.80 2.44
N PRO A 115 3.64 14.55 3.03
CA PRO A 115 3.90 15.84 3.66
C PRO A 115 5.04 15.83 4.69
N HIS A 116 5.15 14.78 5.49
CA HIS A 116 6.22 14.63 6.49
C HIS A 116 7.60 14.34 5.86
N GLN A 117 7.65 13.96 4.58
CA GLN A 117 8.86 13.72 3.81
C GLN A 117 9.19 14.87 2.84
N ALA A 118 8.43 15.98 2.87
CA ALA A 118 8.59 17.09 1.92
C ALA A 118 9.99 17.72 1.92
N HIS A 119 10.73 17.64 3.02
CA HIS A 119 12.12 18.08 3.11
C HIS A 119 13.08 17.31 2.18
N LEU A 120 12.68 16.13 1.69
CA LEU A 120 13.46 15.32 0.76
C LEU A 120 13.25 15.70 -0.72
N ASN A 121 12.34 16.64 -1.03
CA ASN A 121 12.01 16.98 -2.43
C ASN A 121 13.22 17.37 -3.28
N ASN A 122 14.17 18.11 -2.71
CA ASN A 122 15.36 18.57 -3.43
C ASN A 122 16.38 17.45 -3.74
N HIS A 123 16.19 16.26 -3.18
CA HIS A 123 17.00 15.07 -3.44
C HIS A 123 16.40 14.17 -4.53
N VAL A 124 15.18 14.44 -4.97
CA VAL A 124 14.51 13.61 -6.00
C VAL A 124 15.16 13.87 -7.36
N THR A 125 15.71 12.82 -7.96
CA THR A 125 16.38 12.86 -9.26
C THR A 125 15.71 12.00 -10.31
N ALA A 126 14.88 11.02 -9.91
CA ALA A 126 14.15 10.17 -10.83
C ALA A 126 12.82 9.72 -10.23
N ILE A 127 11.85 9.43 -11.10
CA ILE A 127 10.52 8.91 -10.75
C ILE A 127 10.15 7.81 -11.73
N ILE A 128 9.63 6.69 -11.19
CA ILE A 128 9.03 5.61 -11.97
C ILE A 128 7.68 5.27 -11.32
N ASP A 129 6.59 5.57 -12.03
CA ASP A 129 5.26 5.50 -11.43
C ASP A 129 4.18 5.18 -12.48
N HIS A 130 3.05 4.68 -12.02
CA HIS A 130 1.87 4.39 -12.83
C HIS A 130 0.63 5.24 -12.45
N HIS A 131 0.75 6.08 -11.44
CA HIS A 131 -0.29 7.01 -11.02
C HIS A 131 -0.35 8.25 -11.92
N ILE A 132 -1.43 9.01 -11.81
CA ILE A 132 -1.56 10.31 -12.50
C ILE A 132 -0.44 11.23 -12.00
N GLU A 133 0.26 11.86 -12.93
CA GLU A 133 1.32 12.81 -12.60
C GLU A 133 0.76 14.05 -11.88
N THR A 134 1.39 14.41 -10.75
CA THR A 134 0.97 15.56 -9.94
C THR A 134 1.57 16.88 -10.40
N GLY A 135 2.53 16.88 -11.31
CA GLY A 135 3.27 18.07 -11.74
C GLY A 135 4.19 18.68 -10.69
N ARG A 136 4.49 17.95 -9.60
CA ARG A 136 5.28 18.44 -8.47
C ARG A 136 6.73 18.73 -8.83
N TYR A 137 7.33 17.99 -9.75
CA TYR A 137 8.73 18.07 -10.13
C TYR A 137 8.86 18.55 -11.56
N ASP A 138 9.90 19.36 -11.82
CA ASP A 138 10.21 19.94 -13.12
C ASP A 138 10.96 18.96 -14.06
N GLU A 139 11.45 19.47 -15.19
CA GLU A 139 12.16 18.71 -16.22
C GLU A 139 13.56 18.21 -15.80
N THR A 140 14.10 18.69 -14.66
CA THR A 140 15.40 18.23 -14.15
C THR A 140 15.30 16.83 -13.54
N VAL A 141 14.09 16.41 -13.13
CA VAL A 141 13.83 15.08 -12.60
C VAL A 141 13.47 14.12 -13.74
N LYS A 142 14.24 13.04 -13.87
CA LYS A 142 13.99 12.01 -14.88
C LYS A 142 12.69 11.25 -14.56
N LYS A 143 11.67 11.39 -15.39
CA LYS A 143 10.34 10.76 -15.16
C LYS A 143 10.07 9.64 -16.14
N THR A 144 9.57 8.53 -15.63
CA THR A 144 8.94 7.43 -16.36
C THR A 144 7.57 7.18 -15.73
N ILE A 145 6.59 7.98 -16.12
CA ILE A 145 5.23 7.90 -15.60
C ILE A 145 4.33 7.46 -16.74
N GLN A 146 3.73 6.26 -16.61
CA GLN A 146 2.85 5.68 -17.63
C GLN A 146 1.66 4.98 -16.97
N PRO A 147 0.45 5.15 -17.49
CA PRO A 147 -0.73 4.48 -16.97
C PRO A 147 -0.70 2.98 -17.30
N VAL A 148 -0.15 2.18 -16.40
CA VAL A 148 -0.13 0.71 -16.43
C VAL A 148 -0.79 0.18 -15.16
N GLY A 149 -1.01 -1.14 -15.09
CA GLY A 149 -1.69 -1.75 -13.95
C GLY A 149 -0.88 -1.75 -12.65
N SER A 150 0.46 -1.76 -12.76
CA SER A 150 1.40 -1.82 -11.63
C SER A 150 2.74 -1.24 -12.04
N THR A 151 3.42 -0.52 -11.17
CA THR A 151 4.78 0.01 -11.41
C THR A 151 5.78 -1.12 -11.70
N ALA A 152 5.56 -2.30 -11.13
CA ALA A 152 6.37 -3.49 -11.43
C ALA A 152 6.30 -3.89 -12.92
N THR A 153 5.26 -3.51 -13.66
CA THR A 153 5.18 -3.68 -15.12
C THR A 153 6.29 -2.89 -15.83
N LEU A 154 6.44 -1.60 -15.46
CA LEU A 154 7.47 -0.73 -16.05
C LEU A 154 8.87 -1.27 -15.74
N ILE A 155 9.12 -1.65 -14.50
CA ILE A 155 10.41 -2.18 -14.06
C ILE A 155 10.69 -3.53 -14.71
N GLY A 156 9.70 -4.44 -14.75
CA GLY A 156 9.81 -5.72 -15.44
C GLY A 156 10.15 -5.54 -16.92
N TYR A 157 9.51 -4.56 -17.58
CA TYR A 157 9.82 -4.22 -18.97
C TYR A 157 11.25 -3.71 -19.16
N LEU A 158 11.77 -2.86 -18.25
CA LEU A 158 13.16 -2.41 -18.27
C LEU A 158 14.14 -3.60 -18.18
N PHE A 159 13.90 -4.55 -17.29
CA PHE A 159 14.70 -5.76 -17.20
C PHE A 159 14.67 -6.60 -18.46
N ILE A 160 13.48 -6.79 -19.05
CA ILE A 160 13.30 -7.56 -20.28
C ILE A 160 14.09 -6.95 -21.44
N GLN A 161 14.17 -5.63 -21.49
CA GLN A 161 14.88 -4.93 -22.56
C GLN A 161 16.41 -4.93 -22.37
N ASN A 162 16.91 -4.81 -21.12
CA ASN A 162 18.32 -4.50 -20.87
C ASN A 162 19.07 -5.62 -20.15
N HIS A 163 18.38 -6.43 -19.33
CA HIS A 163 19.02 -7.46 -18.47
C HIS A 163 18.16 -8.74 -18.38
N PRO A 164 17.64 -9.29 -19.50
CA PRO A 164 16.69 -10.42 -19.46
C PRO A 164 17.30 -11.68 -18.85
N GLU A 165 18.63 -11.85 -18.95
CA GLU A 165 19.39 -13.00 -18.41
C GLU A 165 19.42 -13.02 -16.88
N THR A 166 19.22 -11.88 -16.23
CA THR A 166 19.22 -11.77 -14.77
C THR A 166 17.91 -12.23 -14.15
N LEU A 167 16.81 -12.21 -14.93
CA LEU A 167 15.49 -12.63 -14.49
C LEU A 167 15.34 -14.16 -14.51
N GLY A 168 15.99 -14.83 -13.57
CA GLY A 168 15.70 -16.24 -13.30
C GLY A 168 14.33 -16.43 -12.64
N ARG A 169 13.92 -17.70 -12.47
CA ARG A 169 12.60 -18.12 -11.96
C ARG A 169 12.08 -17.27 -10.78
N ASN A 170 12.87 -17.09 -9.74
CA ASN A 170 12.41 -16.42 -8.53
C ASN A 170 12.25 -14.91 -8.70
N LEU A 171 13.13 -14.22 -9.44
CA LEU A 171 12.97 -12.79 -9.71
C LEU A 171 11.82 -12.51 -10.68
N ALA A 172 11.58 -13.42 -11.65
CA ALA A 172 10.40 -13.36 -12.50
C ALA A 172 9.10 -13.48 -11.67
N ARG A 173 9.04 -14.41 -10.71
CA ARG A 173 7.91 -14.54 -9.76
C ARG A 173 7.75 -13.30 -8.89
N PHE A 174 8.86 -12.72 -8.45
CA PHE A 174 8.86 -11.53 -7.61
C PHE A 174 8.23 -10.32 -8.32
N LEU A 175 8.64 -10.04 -9.57
CA LEU A 175 8.05 -8.99 -10.41
C LEU A 175 6.61 -9.30 -10.86
N LEU A 176 6.31 -10.58 -11.13
CA LEU A 176 4.99 -10.98 -11.59
C LEU A 176 3.91 -10.82 -10.51
N ALA A 177 4.27 -11.00 -9.23
CA ALA A 177 3.33 -10.97 -8.11
C ALA A 177 2.49 -9.69 -8.04
N PRO A 178 3.05 -8.47 -7.97
CA PRO A 178 2.26 -7.25 -7.93
C PRO A 178 1.45 -7.03 -9.21
N ILE A 179 2.00 -7.33 -10.39
CA ILE A 179 1.27 -7.20 -11.65
C ILE A 179 -0.03 -8.00 -11.62
N LEU A 180 0.04 -9.26 -11.19
CA LEU A 180 -1.16 -10.12 -11.09
C LEU A 180 -2.16 -9.61 -10.05
N VAL A 181 -1.67 -9.10 -8.91
CA VAL A 181 -2.53 -8.61 -7.83
C VAL A 181 -3.28 -7.36 -8.25
N ASP A 182 -2.60 -6.37 -8.83
CA ASP A 182 -3.17 -5.06 -9.16
C ASP A 182 -4.09 -5.11 -10.38
N THR A 183 -3.75 -5.97 -11.36
CA THR A 183 -4.55 -6.18 -12.57
C THR A 183 -5.62 -7.27 -12.42
N ARG A 184 -5.76 -7.89 -11.23
CA ARG A 184 -6.67 -9.03 -10.97
C ARG A 184 -6.48 -10.15 -12.01
N LEU A 185 -5.27 -10.69 -12.09
CA LEU A 185 -4.91 -11.69 -13.10
C LEU A 185 -5.02 -11.20 -14.55
N LEU A 186 -4.73 -9.93 -14.81
CA LEU A 186 -4.90 -9.28 -16.11
C LEU A 186 -6.36 -9.24 -16.60
N LYS A 187 -7.33 -9.39 -15.69
CA LYS A 187 -8.77 -9.43 -16.00
C LYS A 187 -9.48 -8.11 -15.72
N ASP A 188 -8.84 -7.17 -15.04
CA ASP A 188 -9.43 -5.85 -14.78
C ASP A 188 -9.28 -4.96 -16.03
N PRO A 189 -10.37 -4.69 -16.78
CA PRO A 189 -10.29 -3.98 -18.06
C PRO A 189 -9.91 -2.50 -17.89
N VAL A 190 -10.06 -1.94 -16.69
CA VAL A 190 -9.72 -0.54 -16.40
C VAL A 190 -8.24 -0.39 -16.07
N LYS A 191 -7.66 -1.40 -15.44
CA LYS A 191 -6.28 -1.35 -14.94
C LYS A 191 -5.29 -2.05 -15.86
N THR A 192 -5.73 -3.02 -16.66
CA THR A 192 -4.82 -3.84 -17.46
C THR A 192 -4.55 -3.20 -18.82
N THR A 193 -3.30 -2.92 -19.08
CA THR A 193 -2.84 -2.37 -20.37
C THR A 193 -2.14 -3.44 -21.24
N PRO A 194 -1.93 -3.17 -22.54
CA PRO A 194 -1.12 -4.07 -23.39
C PRO A 194 0.30 -4.30 -22.86
N LEU A 195 0.88 -3.31 -22.16
CA LEU A 195 2.21 -3.45 -21.59
C LEU A 195 2.20 -4.41 -20.38
N ASP A 196 1.16 -4.38 -19.55
CA ASP A 196 0.98 -5.36 -18.46
C ASP A 196 0.90 -6.78 -19.02
N GLN A 197 0.09 -6.98 -20.06
CA GLN A 197 -0.07 -8.29 -20.70
C GLN A 197 1.25 -8.80 -21.29
N LYS A 198 1.99 -7.94 -22.01
CA LYS A 198 3.28 -8.26 -22.62
C LYS A 198 4.32 -8.64 -21.57
N THR A 199 4.47 -7.79 -20.54
CA THR A 199 5.45 -7.99 -19.47
C THR A 199 5.11 -9.23 -18.64
N ALA A 200 3.85 -9.38 -18.21
CA ALA A 200 3.41 -10.54 -17.45
C ALA A 200 3.59 -11.84 -18.23
N LYS A 201 3.22 -11.86 -19.53
CA LYS A 201 3.41 -13.05 -20.40
C LYS A 201 4.88 -13.48 -20.46
N TRP A 202 5.80 -12.53 -20.63
CA TRP A 202 7.23 -12.84 -20.63
C TRP A 202 7.70 -13.38 -19.26
N LEU A 203 7.32 -12.70 -18.16
CA LEU A 203 7.67 -13.14 -16.80
C LEU A 203 7.12 -14.54 -16.49
N GLN A 204 5.92 -14.88 -16.97
CA GLN A 204 5.31 -16.20 -16.80
C GLN A 204 6.17 -17.31 -17.42
N THR A 205 6.79 -17.08 -18.59
CA THR A 205 7.68 -18.09 -19.23
C THR A 205 8.88 -18.43 -18.36
N LYS A 206 9.35 -17.50 -17.52
CA LYS A 206 10.47 -17.68 -16.59
C LYS A 206 10.03 -18.15 -15.20
N ALA A 207 8.84 -17.74 -14.77
CA ALA A 207 8.31 -18.03 -13.45
C ALA A 207 7.98 -19.51 -13.23
N GLU A 208 7.63 -20.25 -14.29
CA GLU A 208 7.31 -21.69 -14.24
C GLU A 208 6.32 -22.01 -13.10
N LEU A 209 5.14 -21.38 -13.11
CA LEU A 209 4.10 -21.59 -12.11
C LEU A 209 2.69 -21.44 -12.70
N ASN A 210 1.71 -22.00 -11.99
CA ASN A 210 0.31 -21.72 -12.28
C ASN A 210 -0.05 -20.34 -11.72
N VAL A 211 -0.30 -19.37 -12.59
CA VAL A 211 -0.55 -17.96 -12.19
C VAL A 211 -1.83 -17.79 -11.41
N THR A 212 -2.86 -18.60 -11.68
CA THR A 212 -4.15 -18.53 -10.93
C THR A 212 -3.94 -18.98 -9.50
N VAL A 213 -3.30 -20.13 -9.31
CA VAL A 213 -3.00 -20.65 -7.96
C VAL A 213 -2.09 -19.68 -7.20
N PHE A 214 -1.10 -19.10 -7.87
CA PHE A 214 -0.21 -18.13 -7.26
C PHE A 214 -0.93 -16.84 -6.83
N TYR A 215 -1.79 -16.30 -7.69
CA TYR A 215 -2.63 -15.16 -7.37
C TYR A 215 -3.55 -15.44 -6.18
N ASP A 216 -4.24 -16.59 -6.17
CA ASP A 216 -5.14 -16.97 -5.09
C ASP A 216 -4.40 -17.10 -3.75
N LEU A 217 -3.18 -17.64 -3.76
CA LEU A 217 -2.31 -17.69 -2.58
C LEU A 217 -1.96 -16.28 -2.09
N LEU A 218 -1.55 -15.37 -2.98
CA LEU A 218 -1.23 -13.99 -2.61
C LEU A 218 -2.45 -13.26 -2.04
N GLN A 219 -3.61 -13.38 -2.68
CA GLN A 219 -4.85 -12.76 -2.20
C GLN A 219 -5.29 -13.33 -0.85
N GLY A 220 -5.21 -14.64 -0.68
CA GLY A 220 -5.50 -15.29 0.60
C GLY A 220 -4.58 -14.79 1.72
N LYS A 221 -3.29 -14.60 1.43
CA LYS A 221 -2.33 -14.05 2.41
C LYS A 221 -2.59 -12.56 2.69
N LYS A 222 -2.86 -11.77 1.65
CA LYS A 222 -3.21 -10.33 1.82
C LYS A 222 -4.43 -10.14 2.72
N SER A 223 -5.40 -11.03 2.62
CA SER A 223 -6.65 -11.01 3.40
C SER A 223 -6.52 -11.62 4.79
N MET A 224 -5.37 -12.21 5.14
CA MET A 224 -5.17 -12.90 6.41
C MET A 224 -5.08 -11.90 7.57
N LEU A 225 -5.95 -12.05 8.58
CA LEU A 225 -6.02 -11.20 9.77
C LEU A 225 -5.78 -11.96 11.08
N SER A 226 -5.68 -13.30 11.04
CA SER A 226 -5.70 -14.17 12.23
C SER A 226 -4.58 -13.87 13.23
N HIS A 227 -3.39 -13.54 12.72
CA HIS A 227 -2.19 -13.26 13.54
C HIS A 227 -2.05 -11.78 13.95
N LEU A 228 -2.94 -10.91 13.48
CA LEU A 228 -2.92 -9.48 13.81
C LEU A 228 -3.78 -9.19 15.03
N THR A 229 -3.32 -8.26 15.86
CA THR A 229 -4.14 -7.67 16.94
C THR A 229 -5.24 -6.78 16.35
N ALA A 230 -6.23 -6.43 17.14
CA ALA A 230 -7.31 -5.53 16.74
C ALA A 230 -6.76 -4.18 16.21
N LYS A 231 -5.81 -3.57 16.92
CA LYS A 231 -5.18 -2.30 16.51
C LYS A 231 -4.43 -2.42 15.18
N GLU A 232 -3.74 -3.53 14.96
CA GLU A 232 -3.01 -3.79 13.71
C GLU A 232 -3.94 -3.98 12.51
N ILE A 233 -5.07 -4.65 12.71
CA ILE A 233 -6.08 -4.79 11.67
C ILE A 233 -6.57 -3.42 11.21
N LEU A 234 -6.84 -2.52 12.15
CA LEU A 234 -7.28 -1.16 11.85
C LEU A 234 -6.18 -0.34 11.16
N LYS A 235 -4.91 -0.53 11.55
CA LYS A 235 -3.77 0.16 10.92
C LYS A 235 -3.38 -0.37 9.54
N LYS A 236 -3.77 -1.60 9.17
CA LYS A 236 -3.35 -2.27 7.94
C LYS A 236 -3.70 -1.48 6.66
N ASP A 237 -4.88 -0.89 6.60
CA ASP A 237 -5.32 -0.01 5.51
C ASP A 237 -6.05 1.21 6.10
N PHE A 238 -5.29 2.02 6.81
CA PHE A 238 -5.73 3.21 7.51
C PHE A 238 -5.25 4.47 6.81
N LYS A 239 -6.11 5.49 6.76
CA LYS A 239 -5.72 6.86 6.40
C LYS A 239 -6.52 7.86 7.22
N ALA A 240 -5.90 9.00 7.48
CA ALA A 240 -6.49 10.14 8.18
C ALA A 240 -6.60 11.34 7.24
N TRP A 241 -7.63 12.16 7.45
CA TRP A 241 -7.87 13.39 6.70
C TRP A 241 -8.41 14.49 7.60
N ARG A 242 -8.35 15.70 7.08
CA ARG A 242 -9.03 16.87 7.62
C ARG A 242 -10.02 17.42 6.58
N TRP A 243 -11.21 17.84 7.02
CA TRP A 243 -12.26 18.41 6.19
C TRP A 243 -12.88 19.58 6.93
N ALA A 244 -12.77 20.81 6.41
CA ALA A 244 -13.45 22.02 6.94
C ALA A 244 -13.51 22.06 8.49
N GLY A 245 -12.39 21.88 9.15
CA GLY A 245 -12.29 21.88 10.61
C GLY A 245 -12.67 20.58 11.31
N GLN A 246 -13.09 19.52 10.59
CA GLN A 246 -13.32 18.19 11.15
C GLN A 246 -12.10 17.28 10.86
N THR A 247 -11.72 16.47 11.82
CA THR A 247 -10.67 15.47 11.67
C THR A 247 -11.25 14.07 11.74
N GLY A 248 -10.81 13.19 10.84
CA GLY A 248 -11.30 11.81 10.87
C GLY A 248 -10.37 10.81 10.22
N GLY A 249 -10.61 9.55 10.53
CA GLY A 249 -9.87 8.43 9.98
C GLY A 249 -10.78 7.39 9.35
N ILE A 250 -10.25 6.68 8.36
CA ILE A 250 -10.95 5.57 7.73
C ILE A 250 -10.01 4.37 7.66
N SER A 251 -10.46 3.24 8.19
CA SER A 251 -9.81 1.94 8.00
C SER A 251 -10.64 1.05 7.10
N SER A 252 -9.97 0.24 6.26
CA SER A 252 -10.62 -0.81 5.49
C SER A 252 -10.11 -2.18 5.92
N THR A 253 -11.01 -3.16 5.95
CA THR A 253 -10.67 -4.56 6.24
C THR A 253 -11.25 -5.49 5.18
N PRO A 254 -10.50 -6.53 4.76
CA PRO A 254 -10.98 -7.52 3.80
C PRO A 254 -11.94 -8.56 4.45
N GLN A 255 -12.56 -8.22 5.55
CA GLN A 255 -13.53 -9.05 6.26
C GLN A 255 -14.74 -8.19 6.64
N LEU A 256 -15.96 -8.74 6.56
CA LEU A 256 -17.15 -8.07 7.06
C LEU A 256 -17.03 -7.81 8.57
N LEU A 257 -17.47 -6.64 9.01
CA LEU A 257 -17.34 -6.22 10.41
C LEU A 257 -18.15 -7.11 11.36
N GLU A 258 -19.27 -7.64 10.88
CA GLU A 258 -20.03 -8.65 11.61
C GLU A 258 -19.18 -9.89 11.96
N THR A 259 -18.35 -10.34 11.02
CA THR A 259 -17.41 -11.44 11.25
C THR A 259 -16.23 -11.01 12.08
N LEU A 260 -15.71 -9.81 11.82
CA LEU A 260 -14.55 -9.25 12.53
C LEU A 260 -14.87 -9.06 14.01
N LEU A 261 -16.02 -8.55 14.38
CA LEU A 261 -16.47 -8.39 15.77
C LEU A 261 -16.52 -9.72 16.52
N LYS A 262 -16.89 -10.83 15.83
CA LYS A 262 -16.91 -12.18 16.43
C LYS A 262 -15.51 -12.76 16.59
N THR A 263 -14.62 -12.53 15.62
CA THR A 263 -13.30 -13.19 15.56
C THR A 263 -12.20 -12.39 16.25
N LYS A 264 -12.42 -11.10 16.46
CA LYS A 264 -11.46 -10.15 17.09
C LYS A 264 -12.14 -9.31 18.16
N PRO A 265 -12.42 -9.89 19.32
CA PRO A 265 -12.86 -9.12 20.47
C PRO A 265 -11.89 -7.97 20.73
N GLY A 266 -12.39 -6.79 21.09
CA GLY A 266 -11.56 -5.60 21.30
C GLY A 266 -11.35 -4.73 20.07
N ILE A 267 -12.00 -5.02 18.93
CA ILE A 267 -11.88 -4.16 17.72
C ILE A 267 -12.48 -2.77 17.95
N LEU A 268 -13.57 -2.65 18.72
CA LEU A 268 -14.19 -1.36 19.03
C LEU A 268 -13.34 -0.56 20.02
N GLU A 269 -12.77 -1.21 21.01
CA GLU A 269 -11.83 -0.61 21.97
C GLU A 269 -10.59 -0.08 21.25
N ALA A 270 -10.03 -0.88 20.32
CA ALA A 270 -8.89 -0.47 19.50
C ALA A 270 -9.24 0.71 18.57
N ALA A 271 -10.47 0.74 18.03
CA ALA A 271 -10.96 1.84 17.21
C ALA A 271 -11.12 3.13 18.02
N HIS A 272 -11.69 3.05 19.22
CA HIS A 272 -11.80 4.17 20.13
C HIS A 272 -10.41 4.70 20.55
N GLN A 273 -9.48 3.81 20.88
CA GLN A 273 -8.10 4.17 21.22
C GLN A 273 -7.42 4.88 20.05
N LEU A 274 -7.53 4.35 18.83
CA LEU A 274 -6.93 4.94 17.63
C LEU A 274 -7.53 6.34 17.34
N ALA A 275 -8.85 6.47 17.46
CA ALA A 275 -9.52 7.75 17.29
C ALA A 275 -9.07 8.79 18.33
N SER A 276 -8.88 8.36 19.59
CA SER A 276 -8.39 9.24 20.68
C SER A 276 -6.92 9.63 20.47
N GLU A 277 -6.05 8.70 20.06
CA GLU A 277 -4.63 8.97 19.79
C GLU A 277 -4.44 10.01 18.68
N HIS A 278 -5.32 10.00 17.68
CA HIS A 278 -5.31 10.95 16.56
C HIS A 278 -6.21 12.17 16.77
N GLN A 279 -6.91 12.26 17.89
CA GLN A 279 -7.86 13.34 18.19
C GLN A 279 -8.94 13.50 17.10
N PHE A 280 -9.51 12.39 16.64
CA PHE A 280 -10.54 12.40 15.61
C PHE A 280 -11.91 12.79 16.16
N ASP A 281 -12.65 13.56 15.36
CA ASP A 281 -14.05 13.87 15.60
C ASP A 281 -14.95 12.69 15.22
N PHE A 282 -14.53 11.88 14.23
CA PHE A 282 -15.17 10.63 13.85
C PHE A 282 -14.15 9.63 13.28
N TYR A 283 -14.50 8.34 13.32
CA TYR A 283 -13.69 7.27 12.74
C TYR A 283 -14.57 6.23 12.07
N ILE A 284 -14.24 5.85 10.85
CA ILE A 284 -15.00 4.90 10.04
C ILE A 284 -14.19 3.63 9.83
N ILE A 285 -14.78 2.48 10.13
CA ILE A 285 -14.24 1.17 9.78
C ILE A 285 -15.11 0.60 8.65
N MET A 286 -14.50 0.25 7.50
CA MET A 286 -15.20 -0.32 6.36
C MET A 286 -14.82 -1.78 6.22
N GLY A 287 -15.81 -2.68 6.33
CA GLY A 287 -15.67 -4.09 6.07
C GLY A 287 -16.01 -4.46 4.63
N SER A 288 -15.36 -5.48 4.10
CA SER A 288 -15.67 -6.05 2.79
C SER A 288 -15.55 -7.56 2.81
N GLY A 289 -16.48 -8.26 2.15
CA GLY A 289 -16.50 -9.72 2.09
C GLY A 289 -17.64 -10.23 1.22
N GLY A 290 -17.92 -11.53 1.35
CA GLY A 290 -18.99 -12.19 0.60
C GLY A 290 -18.52 -12.74 -0.75
N THR A 291 -18.65 -14.06 -0.91
CA THR A 291 -18.43 -14.77 -2.16
C THR A 291 -19.63 -15.69 -2.38
N PRO A 292 -20.25 -15.72 -3.57
CA PRO A 292 -19.88 -15.01 -4.81
C PRO A 292 -20.36 -13.54 -4.86
N GLN A 293 -21.23 -13.10 -3.96
CA GLN A 293 -21.77 -11.73 -3.99
C GLN A 293 -21.01 -10.82 -3.04
N PRO A 294 -20.33 -9.77 -3.56
CA PRO A 294 -19.63 -8.80 -2.73
C PRO A 294 -20.61 -8.09 -1.78
N ARG A 295 -20.25 -8.02 -0.51
CA ARG A 295 -20.99 -7.28 0.53
C ARG A 295 -20.05 -6.32 1.22
N ARG A 296 -20.59 -5.22 1.72
CA ARG A 296 -19.86 -4.26 2.56
C ARG A 296 -20.72 -3.81 3.73
N ASP A 297 -20.04 -3.52 4.81
CA ASP A 297 -20.62 -2.89 5.99
C ASP A 297 -19.65 -1.80 6.51
N LEU A 298 -20.14 -0.95 7.36
CA LEU A 298 -19.32 0.07 8.01
C LEU A 298 -19.77 0.33 9.44
N ILE A 299 -18.81 0.64 10.29
CA ILE A 299 -19.02 1.12 11.64
C ILE A 299 -18.47 2.55 11.71
N ILE A 300 -19.28 3.46 12.23
CA ILE A 300 -18.88 4.85 12.50
C ILE A 300 -18.77 5.00 14.02
N TRP A 301 -17.60 5.36 14.51
CA TRP A 301 -17.41 5.91 15.83
C TRP A 301 -17.50 7.43 15.75
N CYS A 302 -18.35 8.03 16.55
CA CYS A 302 -18.52 9.48 16.62
C CYS A 302 -19.17 9.85 17.96
N PRO A 303 -18.50 10.58 18.85
CA PRO A 303 -19.08 11.01 20.13
C PRO A 303 -20.03 12.19 19.98
N GLY A 304 -19.92 12.98 18.92
CA GLY A 304 -20.73 14.18 18.68
C GLY A 304 -22.09 13.84 18.07
N LYS A 305 -23.19 14.06 18.82
CA LYS A 305 -24.55 13.73 18.36
C LYS A 305 -24.94 14.44 17.05
N GLN A 306 -24.64 15.72 16.93
CA GLN A 306 -24.96 16.48 15.72
C GLN A 306 -24.15 15.99 14.51
N LEU A 307 -22.87 15.70 14.72
CA LEU A 307 -21.95 15.24 13.68
C LEU A 307 -22.35 13.85 13.14
N ILE A 308 -22.69 12.90 14.02
CA ILE A 308 -23.15 11.58 13.56
C ILE A 308 -24.48 11.66 12.79
N GLU A 309 -25.42 12.50 13.21
CA GLU A 309 -26.67 12.73 12.50
C GLU A 309 -26.42 13.33 11.10
N GLN A 310 -25.50 14.29 10.98
CA GLN A 310 -25.09 14.87 9.70
C GLN A 310 -24.47 13.81 8.77
N LEU A 311 -23.48 13.06 9.27
CA LEU A 311 -22.81 11.99 8.52
C LEU A 311 -23.78 10.93 8.02
N VAL A 312 -24.62 10.41 8.90
CA VAL A 312 -25.60 9.37 8.56
C VAL A 312 -26.60 9.87 7.52
N ARG A 313 -27.15 11.07 7.69
CA ARG A 313 -28.09 11.69 6.75
C ARG A 313 -27.47 11.88 5.36
N HIS A 314 -26.20 12.31 5.31
CA HIS A 314 -25.48 12.48 4.05
C HIS A 314 -25.23 11.15 3.37
N LEU A 315 -24.67 10.15 4.08
CA LEU A 315 -24.35 8.85 3.53
C LEU A 315 -25.58 8.02 3.10
N GLN A 316 -26.73 8.24 3.76
CA GLN A 316 -28.00 7.62 3.33
C GLN A 316 -28.49 8.17 1.99
N LYS A 317 -28.24 9.44 1.70
CA LYS A 317 -28.66 10.11 0.46
C LYS A 317 -27.65 9.98 -0.67
N SER A 318 -26.42 9.63 -0.34
CA SER A 318 -25.34 9.49 -1.31
C SER A 318 -25.43 8.17 -2.10
N THR A 319 -24.58 8.04 -3.13
CA THR A 319 -24.49 6.83 -3.96
C THR A 319 -23.96 5.60 -3.21
N ILE A 320 -23.43 5.77 -2.00
CA ILE A 320 -23.09 4.69 -1.07
C ILE A 320 -24.35 3.93 -0.64
N GLY A 321 -25.36 4.65 -0.21
CA GLY A 321 -26.53 4.08 0.44
C GLY A 321 -26.16 3.30 1.70
N ILE A 322 -26.54 3.80 2.88
CA ILE A 322 -26.33 3.05 4.11
C ILE A 322 -27.65 2.73 4.79
N LYS A 323 -27.82 1.49 5.27
CA LYS A 323 -28.95 1.04 6.09
C LYS A 323 -28.46 0.59 7.45
N LYS A 324 -29.16 1.01 8.51
CA LYS A 324 -28.82 0.65 9.88
C LYS A 324 -28.78 -0.87 10.03
N ALA A 325 -27.67 -1.39 10.56
CA ALA A 325 -27.52 -2.80 10.90
C ALA A 325 -27.94 -3.03 12.36
N LEU A 326 -28.63 -4.17 12.63
CA LEU A 326 -29.14 -4.49 13.96
C LEU A 326 -28.10 -5.15 14.89
N PHE A 327 -26.83 -5.22 14.48
CA PHE A 327 -25.87 -6.18 15.04
C PHE A 327 -25.01 -5.70 16.21
N LEU A 328 -25.01 -4.42 16.60
CA LEU A 328 -24.21 -3.96 17.76
C LEU A 328 -24.99 -4.15 19.08
N HIS A 329 -24.93 -5.37 19.61
CA HIS A 329 -25.38 -5.68 20.98
C HIS A 329 -24.22 -5.78 22.00
N HIS A 330 -23.07 -5.14 21.73
CA HIS A 330 -21.99 -5.10 22.70
C HIS A 330 -22.29 -4.06 23.79
N LYS A 331 -22.56 -4.53 25.02
CA LYS A 331 -22.73 -3.70 26.20
C LYS A 331 -21.34 -3.29 26.76
N THR A 332 -20.65 -2.38 26.09
CA THR A 332 -19.48 -1.69 26.64
C THR A 332 -19.82 -0.23 26.87
N SER A 333 -19.14 0.44 27.81
CA SER A 333 -19.36 1.87 28.11
C SER A 333 -19.13 2.79 26.89
N ILE A 334 -18.35 2.33 25.90
CA ILE A 334 -18.06 3.05 24.66
C ILE A 334 -19.02 2.72 23.51
N SER A 335 -19.89 1.72 23.67
CA SER A 335 -20.76 1.22 22.60
C SER A 335 -21.77 2.25 22.08
N SER A 336 -22.13 3.22 22.92
CA SER A 336 -23.09 4.29 22.57
C SER A 336 -22.57 5.23 21.45
N HIS A 337 -21.27 5.28 21.21
CA HIS A 337 -20.65 6.10 20.15
C HIS A 337 -20.40 5.35 18.85
N PHE A 338 -20.72 4.03 18.79
CA PHE A 338 -20.54 3.21 17.60
C PHE A 338 -21.88 2.95 16.90
N HIS A 339 -21.92 3.19 15.60
CA HIS A 339 -23.09 3.03 14.75
C HIS A 339 -22.76 2.12 13.58
N HIS A 340 -23.45 0.97 13.49
CA HIS A 340 -23.20 -0.05 12.46
C HIS A 340 -24.23 0.05 11.33
N PHE A 341 -23.75 -0.04 10.07
CA PHE A 341 -24.56 0.06 8.86
C PHE A 341 -24.15 -1.00 7.84
N HIS A 342 -25.12 -1.49 7.08
CA HIS A 342 -24.87 -2.18 5.81
C HIS A 342 -24.71 -1.14 4.71
N GLN A 343 -23.81 -1.38 3.78
CA GLN A 343 -23.59 -0.56 2.61
C GLN A 343 -24.37 -1.16 1.44
N GLU A 344 -25.23 -0.37 0.79
CA GLU A 344 -26.07 -0.86 -0.31
C GLU A 344 -25.25 -1.02 -1.60
N ASN A 345 -24.31 -0.14 -1.86
CA ASN A 345 -23.43 -0.21 -3.02
C ASN A 345 -22.08 -0.88 -2.65
N PRO A 346 -21.89 -2.18 -2.97
CA PRO A 346 -20.66 -2.90 -2.61
C PRO A 346 -19.42 -2.46 -3.42
N LEU A 347 -19.60 -1.69 -4.50
CA LEU A 347 -18.49 -1.15 -5.30
C LEU A 347 -17.89 0.13 -4.71
N PHE A 348 -18.46 0.62 -3.61
CA PHE A 348 -18.04 1.85 -2.99
C PHE A 348 -16.86 1.63 -2.03
N SER A 349 -15.66 2.01 -2.46
CA SER A 349 -14.42 1.81 -1.73
C SER A 349 -14.10 2.98 -0.79
N ARG A 350 -13.04 2.83 0.03
CA ARG A 350 -12.51 3.90 0.88
C ARG A 350 -12.20 5.19 0.09
N LYS A 351 -11.63 5.10 -1.12
CA LYS A 351 -11.36 6.28 -1.96
C LYS A 351 -12.66 7.05 -2.28
N LYS A 352 -13.73 6.35 -2.60
CA LYS A 352 -15.04 6.98 -2.83
C LYS A 352 -15.64 7.54 -1.55
N MET A 353 -15.45 6.86 -0.39
CA MET A 353 -15.87 7.38 0.91
C MET A 353 -15.22 8.73 1.21
N THR A 354 -13.93 8.88 0.95
CA THR A 354 -13.23 10.17 1.12
C THR A 354 -13.86 11.27 0.28
N THR A 355 -14.20 10.99 -0.99
CA THR A 355 -14.88 11.94 -1.88
C THR A 355 -16.25 12.36 -1.32
N GLU A 356 -17.03 11.41 -0.79
CA GLU A 356 -18.33 11.72 -0.17
C GLU A 356 -18.20 12.56 1.10
N LEU A 357 -17.15 12.33 1.90
CA LEU A 357 -16.89 13.15 3.08
C LEU A 357 -16.46 14.57 2.69
N HIS A 358 -15.72 14.75 1.59
CA HIS A 358 -15.45 16.09 1.04
C HIS A 358 -16.73 16.80 0.62
N SER A 359 -17.70 16.10 0.04
CA SER A 359 -18.99 16.69 -0.30
C SER A 359 -19.88 16.96 0.94
N CYS A 360 -19.67 16.20 2.03
CA CYS A 360 -20.40 16.40 3.29
C CYS A 360 -19.93 17.64 4.08
N PHE A 361 -18.61 17.88 4.08
CA PHE A 361 -17.99 18.90 4.94
C PHE A 361 -17.40 20.08 4.16
N GLY A 362 -17.16 19.94 2.86
CA GLY A 362 -16.37 20.86 2.05
C GLY A 362 -14.89 20.46 2.00
N ALA A 363 -14.18 20.96 1.00
CA ALA A 363 -12.71 20.88 0.96
C ALA A 363 -12.12 21.98 1.84
N ASP A 364 -10.99 21.70 2.51
CA ASP A 364 -10.17 22.72 3.20
C ASP A 364 -9.59 23.70 2.18
#